data_64c93e95bd830cf8e11d0b4f3e40fa5c
#
_entry.id   64c93e95bd830cf8e11d0b4f3e40fa5c
#
_cell.length_a   1.000
_cell.length_b   1.000
_cell.length_c   1.000
_cell.angle_alpha   90.00
_cell.angle_beta   90.00
_cell.angle_gamma   90.00
#
_symmetry.space_group_name_H-M   'P 1'
#
loop_
_entity.id
_entity.type
_entity.pdbx_description
1 polymer ?
#
loop_
_entity_poly.entity_id
_entity_poly.type
_entity_poly.pdbx_seq_one_letter_code
_entity_poly.pdbx_strand_id
1 'polypeptide(L)'
;MKMTKMTALLLAAALGAQARNGSGKPAYKDAGRPVEERVSDLLSRMTLEEKVMQLNQYTLGRNDNANNVADPVDKIPAEIGSLIYFDTSPGLRNRLQKKAIEQSRLGIPVLFGYDVIHGFRTTYPISLAQACSWNPALVKQAAEVAAQEARMSGVEWTFSPMIDVARDGRWGRVSEGYGED
;
A
#
# COMPACT_ATOMS: atom_id res chain seq x y z
N MET A 1 49.56 38.81 -4.65
CA MET A 1 48.19 39.25 -4.86
C MET A 1 47.56 38.48 -6.02
N LYS A 2 47.24 37.20 -5.78
CA LYS A 2 46.53 36.31 -6.74
C LYS A 2 45.76 35.22 -5.97
N MET A 3 44.76 35.59 -5.14
CA MET A 3 43.92 34.65 -4.39
C MET A 3 42.44 35.07 -4.39
N THR A 4 41.95 35.64 -5.47
CA THR A 4 40.54 36.15 -5.48
C THR A 4 39.70 35.66 -6.64
N LYS A 5 40.16 34.69 -7.46
CA LYS A 5 39.36 34.17 -8.59
C LYS A 5 38.91 32.72 -8.46
N MET A 6 39.35 31.97 -7.44
CA MET A 6 38.95 30.59 -7.26
C MET A 6 37.74 30.39 -6.34
N THR A 7 37.46 31.33 -5.47
CA THR A 7 36.33 31.26 -4.52
C THR A 7 34.98 31.62 -5.15
N ALA A 8 34.97 32.33 -6.28
CA ALA A 8 33.74 32.72 -6.95
C ALA A 8 33.15 31.62 -7.83
N LEU A 9 33.96 30.64 -8.25
CA LEU A 9 33.50 29.56 -9.14
C LEU A 9 32.81 28.41 -8.39
N LEU A 10 33.10 28.23 -7.11
CA LEU A 10 32.49 27.18 -6.28
C LEU A 10 31.13 27.61 -5.71
N LEU A 11 30.86 28.93 -5.61
CA LEU A 11 29.54 29.42 -5.17
C LEU A 11 28.50 29.41 -6.30
N ALA A 12 28.92 29.45 -7.56
CA ALA A 12 28.01 29.41 -8.70
C ALA A 12 27.48 28.00 -9.02
N ALA A 13 28.19 26.94 -8.61
CA ALA A 13 27.75 25.55 -8.79
C ALA A 13 26.72 25.10 -7.77
N ALA A 14 26.65 25.75 -6.61
CA ALA A 14 25.66 25.44 -5.56
C ALA A 14 24.29 26.10 -5.76
N LEU A 15 24.20 27.10 -6.64
CA LEU A 15 22.96 27.85 -6.93
C LEU A 15 22.20 27.33 -8.16
N GLY A 16 22.74 26.33 -8.85
CA GLY A 16 22.13 25.75 -10.06
C GLY A 16 21.09 24.64 -9.82
N ALA A 17 20.90 24.22 -8.56
CA ALA A 17 19.94 23.14 -8.21
C ALA A 17 18.61 23.67 -7.66
N GLN A 18 18.36 24.97 -7.66
CA GLN A 18 17.10 25.55 -7.23
C GLN A 18 16.18 25.90 -8.38
N ALA A 19 15.05 25.21 -8.42
CA ALA A 19 13.77 25.66 -8.94
C ALA A 19 13.65 25.81 -10.46
N ARG A 20 13.38 24.75 -11.13
CA ARG A 20 12.33 24.81 -12.16
C ARG A 20 10.97 24.66 -11.47
N ASN A 21 10.53 25.66 -10.74
CA ASN A 21 9.13 25.84 -10.38
C ASN A 21 8.37 26.26 -11.65
N GLY A 22 8.11 25.28 -12.53
CA GLY A 22 7.06 25.43 -13.50
C GLY A 22 5.73 25.43 -12.72
N SER A 23 4.86 26.39 -12.99
CA SER A 23 3.50 26.56 -12.46
C SER A 23 2.54 25.43 -12.87
N GLY A 24 3.04 24.23 -13.14
CA GLY A 24 2.30 23.05 -13.55
C GLY A 24 2.18 22.02 -12.42
N LYS A 25 1.13 21.20 -12.46
CA LYS A 25 0.92 20.05 -11.59
C LYS A 25 2.17 19.16 -11.60
N PRO A 26 2.70 18.73 -10.43
CA PRO A 26 3.86 17.83 -10.37
C PRO A 26 3.64 16.57 -11.21
N ALA A 27 4.71 16.05 -11.84
CA ALA A 27 4.61 14.92 -12.74
C ALA A 27 3.98 13.68 -12.05
N TYR A 28 4.30 13.43 -10.78
CA TYR A 28 3.75 12.29 -10.03
C TYR A 28 2.22 12.37 -9.84
N LYS A 29 1.63 13.57 -9.88
CA LYS A 29 0.17 13.77 -9.77
C LYS A 29 -0.53 13.73 -11.13
N ASP A 30 0.20 13.61 -12.23
CA ASP A 30 -0.35 13.56 -13.58
C ASP A 30 -0.50 12.11 -14.04
N ALA A 31 -1.73 11.59 -14.04
CA ALA A 31 -2.03 10.22 -14.44
C ALA A 31 -1.75 9.94 -15.93
N GLY A 32 -1.64 10.97 -16.78
CA GLY A 32 -1.31 10.82 -18.20
C GLY A 32 0.18 10.57 -18.48
N ARG A 33 1.05 10.70 -17.47
CA ARG A 33 2.48 10.43 -17.62
C ARG A 33 2.83 8.96 -17.39
N PRO A 34 3.90 8.48 -18.02
CA PRO A 34 4.44 7.15 -17.74
C PRO A 34 4.70 6.94 -16.25
N VAL A 35 4.47 5.71 -15.75
CA VAL A 35 4.63 5.38 -14.33
C VAL A 35 6.05 5.68 -13.85
N GLU A 36 7.07 5.32 -14.64
CA GLU A 36 8.48 5.54 -14.28
C GLU A 36 8.83 7.02 -14.06
N GLU A 37 8.30 7.90 -14.91
CA GLU A 37 8.47 9.34 -14.73
C GLU A 37 7.81 9.84 -13.44
N ARG A 38 6.61 9.35 -13.16
CA ARG A 38 5.86 9.70 -11.95
C ARG A 38 6.55 9.22 -10.69
N VAL A 39 7.06 7.99 -10.70
CA VAL A 39 7.82 7.40 -9.58
C VAL A 39 9.11 8.17 -9.36
N SER A 40 9.88 8.44 -10.41
CA SER A 40 11.13 9.20 -10.31
C SER A 40 10.91 10.61 -9.76
N ASP A 41 9.90 11.34 -10.25
CA ASP A 41 9.54 12.66 -9.74
C ASP A 41 9.13 12.62 -8.27
N LEU A 42 8.29 11.65 -7.87
CA LEU A 42 7.86 11.48 -6.47
C LEU A 42 9.06 11.19 -5.55
N LEU A 43 9.87 10.20 -5.89
CA LEU A 43 11.03 9.80 -5.09
C LEU A 43 12.05 10.94 -4.91
N SER A 44 12.23 11.78 -5.93
CA SER A 44 13.11 12.94 -5.87
C SER A 44 12.63 14.02 -4.89
N ARG A 45 11.34 14.04 -4.57
CA ARG A 45 10.71 15.01 -3.67
C ARG A 45 10.61 14.52 -2.22
N MET A 46 10.67 13.20 -2.01
CA MET A 46 10.50 12.57 -0.70
C MET A 46 11.73 12.75 0.19
N THR A 47 11.50 13.11 1.45
CA THR A 47 12.52 12.99 2.50
C THR A 47 12.78 11.53 2.84
N LEU A 48 13.83 11.27 3.63
CA LEU A 48 14.11 9.91 4.10
C LEU A 48 12.98 9.38 4.98
N GLU A 49 12.45 10.21 5.86
CA GLU A 49 11.35 9.88 6.76
C GLU A 49 10.10 9.51 5.97
N GLU A 50 9.75 10.29 4.95
CA GLU A 50 8.60 9.99 4.10
C GLU A 50 8.77 8.67 3.33
N LYS A 51 9.98 8.36 2.87
CA LYS A 51 10.28 7.06 2.25
C LYS A 51 10.10 5.90 3.23
N VAL A 52 10.60 6.06 4.46
CA VAL A 52 10.44 5.06 5.52
C VAL A 52 8.96 4.88 5.88
N MET A 53 8.20 5.97 5.99
CA MET A 53 6.76 5.90 6.28
C MET A 53 5.97 5.18 5.19
N GLN A 54 6.36 5.31 3.92
CA GLN A 54 5.72 4.56 2.81
C GLN A 54 5.98 3.04 2.89
N LEU A 55 7.03 2.60 3.57
CA LEU A 55 7.31 1.17 3.80
C LEU A 55 6.59 0.62 5.05
N ASN A 56 5.98 1.47 5.87
CA ASN A 56 5.25 1.02 7.04
C ASN A 56 3.83 0.59 6.69
N GLN A 57 3.40 -0.47 7.37
CA GLN A 57 2.04 -0.97 7.33
C GLN A 57 1.47 -1.03 8.76
N TYR A 58 0.36 -0.35 8.98
CA TYR A 58 -0.35 -0.40 10.25
C TYR A 58 -1.57 -1.30 10.13
N THR A 59 -2.13 -1.70 11.27
CA THR A 59 -3.35 -2.50 11.35
C THR A 59 -4.46 -1.67 12.00
N LEU A 60 -5.65 -1.71 11.43
CA LEU A 60 -6.82 -1.00 11.96
C LEU A 60 -8.08 -1.88 11.87
N GLY A 61 -8.90 -1.88 12.92
CA GLY A 61 -10.28 -2.33 12.87
C GLY A 61 -10.62 -3.65 13.57
N ARG A 62 -9.65 -4.43 14.06
CA ARG A 62 -9.97 -5.72 14.68
C ARG A 62 -10.29 -5.64 16.17
N ASN A 63 -9.72 -4.68 16.91
CA ASN A 63 -9.91 -4.51 18.36
C ASN A 63 -10.04 -3.04 18.79
N ASP A 64 -10.00 -2.10 17.87
CA ASP A 64 -9.93 -0.67 18.21
C ASP A 64 -11.29 -0.08 18.67
N ASN A 65 -12.37 -0.83 18.51
CA ASN A 65 -13.72 -0.31 18.74
C ASN A 65 -14.32 -0.64 20.12
N ALA A 66 -13.65 -1.42 20.94
CA ALA A 66 -14.34 -1.96 22.09
C ALA A 66 -14.50 -0.98 23.26
N ASN A 67 -13.56 -0.04 23.51
CA ASN A 67 -13.65 0.80 24.71
C ASN A 67 -12.79 2.09 24.71
N ASN A 68 -12.36 2.63 23.58
CA ASN A 68 -11.54 3.85 23.60
C ASN A 68 -12.15 5.00 22.78
N VAL A 69 -12.29 6.12 23.45
CA VAL A 69 -12.89 7.39 23.00
C VAL A 69 -12.09 8.11 21.90
N ALA A 70 -10.92 7.62 21.52
CA ALA A 70 -10.11 8.24 20.48
C ALA A 70 -10.54 7.74 19.09
N ASP A 71 -10.76 8.68 18.17
CA ASP A 71 -11.06 8.37 16.78
C ASP A 71 -9.93 7.53 16.16
N PRO A 72 -10.22 6.35 15.60
CA PRO A 72 -9.20 5.51 14.97
C PRO A 72 -8.35 6.25 13.92
N VAL A 73 -8.94 7.23 13.24
CA VAL A 73 -8.23 8.05 12.24
C VAL A 73 -7.07 8.84 12.85
N ASP A 74 -7.20 9.29 14.09
CA ASP A 74 -6.18 10.11 14.76
C ASP A 74 -4.90 9.32 15.05
N LYS A 75 -5.03 8.01 15.25
CA LYS A 75 -3.90 7.11 15.51
C LYS A 75 -3.04 6.80 14.28
N ILE A 76 -3.54 7.05 13.09
CA ILE A 76 -2.87 6.70 11.84
C ILE A 76 -2.14 7.92 11.29
N PRO A 77 -0.81 7.87 11.11
CA PRO A 77 -0.06 8.95 10.45
C PRO A 77 -0.56 9.21 9.02
N ALA A 78 -0.55 10.48 8.61
CA ALA A 78 -0.98 10.86 7.26
C ALA A 78 -0.05 10.34 6.15
N GLU A 79 1.21 10.08 6.48
CA GLU A 79 2.27 9.64 5.57
C GLU A 79 2.36 8.13 5.43
N ILE A 80 1.48 7.35 6.10
CA ILE A 80 1.52 5.88 6.09
C ILE A 80 1.35 5.31 4.67
N GLY A 81 2.16 4.31 4.32
CA GLY A 81 2.09 3.68 2.99
C GLY A 81 0.91 2.73 2.85
N SER A 82 0.64 1.91 3.87
CA SER A 82 -0.42 0.91 3.80
C SER A 82 -1.08 0.62 5.14
N LEU A 83 -2.29 0.07 5.07
CA LEU A 83 -3.05 -0.40 6.21
C LEU A 83 -3.58 -1.81 5.95
N ILE A 84 -3.41 -2.72 6.92
CA ILE A 84 -4.26 -3.90 7.03
C ILE A 84 -5.58 -3.41 7.63
N TYR A 85 -6.64 -3.46 6.84
CA TYR A 85 -7.90 -2.82 7.16
C TYR A 85 -9.02 -3.83 7.33
N PHE A 86 -9.34 -4.14 8.59
CA PHE A 86 -10.37 -5.14 8.95
C PHE A 86 -11.79 -4.56 9.06
N ASP A 87 -11.93 -3.25 9.05
CA ASP A 87 -13.24 -2.60 9.00
C ASP A 87 -13.70 -2.46 7.54
N THR A 88 -14.95 -2.76 7.27
CA THR A 88 -15.56 -2.63 5.94
C THR A 88 -16.32 -1.31 5.76
N SER A 89 -16.26 -0.40 6.74
CA SER A 89 -16.94 0.87 6.68
C SER A 89 -16.35 1.80 5.60
N PRO A 90 -17.11 2.16 4.56
CA PRO A 90 -16.64 3.12 3.56
C PRO A 90 -16.36 4.50 4.17
N GLY A 91 -17.11 4.90 5.18
CA GLY A 91 -16.95 6.19 5.85
C GLY A 91 -15.59 6.34 6.52
N LEU A 92 -15.15 5.34 7.29
CA LEU A 92 -13.85 5.35 7.95
C LEU A 92 -12.70 5.31 6.92
N ARG A 93 -12.82 4.45 5.92
CA ARG A 93 -11.86 4.37 4.82
C ARG A 93 -11.67 5.71 4.11
N ASN A 94 -12.77 6.37 3.75
CA ASN A 94 -12.73 7.67 3.08
C ASN A 94 -12.09 8.75 3.95
N ARG A 95 -12.30 8.72 5.27
CA ARG A 95 -11.65 9.65 6.21
C ARG A 95 -10.14 9.42 6.29
N LEU A 96 -9.69 8.16 6.32
CA LEU A 96 -8.26 7.79 6.29
C LEU A 96 -7.61 8.25 4.99
N GLN A 97 -8.24 7.97 3.85
CA GLN A 97 -7.75 8.38 2.55
C GLN A 97 -7.69 9.90 2.41
N LYS A 98 -8.72 10.59 2.88
CA LYS A 98 -8.76 12.06 2.92
C LYS A 98 -7.63 12.63 3.78
N LYS A 99 -7.41 12.05 4.97
CA LYS A 99 -6.29 12.44 5.84
C LYS A 99 -4.94 12.31 5.13
N ALA A 100 -4.68 11.15 4.48
CA ALA A 100 -3.43 10.93 3.75
C ALA A 100 -3.23 11.94 2.61
N ILE A 101 -4.28 12.24 1.84
CA ILE A 101 -4.20 13.14 0.69
C ILE A 101 -4.08 14.60 1.10
N GLU A 102 -4.81 15.04 2.12
CA GLU A 102 -4.93 16.46 2.48
C GLU A 102 -3.96 16.90 3.57
N GLN A 103 -3.52 16.00 4.46
CA GLN A 103 -2.69 16.35 5.61
C GLN A 103 -1.23 15.93 5.46
N SER A 104 -0.89 15.04 4.51
CA SER A 104 0.51 14.77 4.17
C SER A 104 1.03 15.76 3.13
N ARG A 105 2.32 16.06 3.18
CA ARG A 105 2.97 17.05 2.30
C ARG A 105 2.87 16.68 0.81
N LEU A 106 2.98 15.41 0.50
CA LEU A 106 2.97 14.90 -0.89
C LEU A 106 1.59 14.43 -1.35
N GLY A 107 0.67 14.19 -0.43
CA GLY A 107 -0.68 13.73 -0.74
C GLY A 107 -0.70 12.35 -1.38
N ILE A 108 0.11 11.41 -0.85
CA ILE A 108 0.17 10.03 -1.34
C ILE A 108 -1.00 9.26 -0.73
N PRO A 109 -1.84 8.60 -1.55
CA PRO A 109 -2.94 7.77 -1.04
C PRO A 109 -2.42 6.55 -0.28
N VAL A 110 -3.20 6.09 0.72
CA VAL A 110 -2.93 4.85 1.45
C VAL A 110 -3.35 3.63 0.62
N LEU A 111 -2.55 2.57 0.63
CA LEU A 111 -2.96 1.25 0.14
C LEU A 111 -3.68 0.48 1.25
N PHE A 112 -4.91 0.05 0.98
CA PHE A 112 -5.67 -0.81 1.89
C PHE A 112 -5.47 -2.27 1.53
N GLY A 113 -4.85 -3.02 2.44
CA GLY A 113 -4.57 -4.43 2.30
C GLY A 113 -5.53 -5.29 3.12
N TYR A 114 -5.80 -6.51 2.65
CA TYR A 114 -6.61 -7.49 3.35
C TYR A 114 -6.20 -8.93 2.98
N ASP A 115 -6.36 -9.86 3.92
CA ASP A 115 -6.27 -11.28 3.63
C ASP A 115 -7.53 -11.75 2.90
N VAL A 116 -7.39 -12.24 1.69
CA VAL A 116 -8.49 -12.77 0.88
C VAL A 116 -8.15 -14.22 0.52
N ILE A 117 -7.76 -15.03 1.52
CA ILE A 117 -7.13 -16.34 1.31
C ILE A 117 -8.10 -17.34 0.67
N HIS A 118 -9.34 -17.40 1.14
CA HIS A 118 -10.38 -18.29 0.59
C HIS A 118 -11.74 -17.61 0.49
N GLY A 119 -11.75 -16.40 -0.04
CA GLY A 119 -12.93 -15.57 -0.23
C GLY A 119 -12.86 -14.26 0.55
N PHE A 120 -13.79 -13.36 0.29
CA PHE A 120 -13.91 -12.08 0.98
C PHE A 120 -15.27 -11.96 1.69
N ARG A 121 -16.35 -11.65 0.98
CA ARG A 121 -17.74 -11.71 1.51
C ARG A 121 -18.31 -13.10 1.34
N THR A 122 -18.12 -13.69 0.18
CA THR A 122 -18.40 -15.11 -0.07
C THR A 122 -17.22 -15.93 0.42
N THR A 123 -17.45 -16.79 1.40
CA THR A 123 -16.44 -17.70 1.94
C THR A 123 -16.46 -19.00 1.15
N TYR A 124 -15.30 -19.36 0.62
CA TYR A 124 -15.04 -20.63 -0.06
C TYR A 124 -14.37 -21.65 0.92
N PRO A 125 -14.30 -22.92 0.57
CA PRO A 125 -13.47 -23.88 1.29
C PRO A 125 -12.03 -23.37 1.42
N ILE A 126 -11.33 -23.76 2.47
CA ILE A 126 -9.91 -23.41 2.66
C ILE A 126 -9.08 -23.86 1.46
N SER A 127 -7.93 -23.22 1.24
CA SER A 127 -7.09 -23.46 0.06
C SER A 127 -6.74 -24.92 -0.15
N LEU A 128 -6.38 -25.63 0.92
CA LEU A 128 -6.10 -27.06 0.87
C LEU A 128 -7.31 -27.88 0.39
N ALA A 129 -8.52 -27.55 0.85
CA ALA A 129 -9.74 -28.22 0.40
C ALA A 129 -10.09 -27.87 -1.05
N GLN A 130 -9.81 -26.65 -1.50
CA GLN A 130 -9.94 -26.27 -2.91
C GLN A 130 -9.00 -27.09 -3.80
N ALA A 131 -7.76 -27.32 -3.37
CA ALA A 131 -6.78 -28.14 -4.07
C ALA A 131 -7.27 -29.59 -4.21
N CYS A 132 -7.94 -30.16 -3.20
CA CYS A 132 -8.55 -31.50 -3.27
C CYS A 132 -9.62 -31.65 -4.35
N SER A 133 -10.13 -30.58 -4.92
CA SER A 133 -11.07 -30.62 -6.04
C SER A 133 -10.43 -31.08 -7.36
N TRP A 134 -9.11 -30.99 -7.49
CA TRP A 134 -8.34 -31.22 -8.71
C TRP A 134 -8.90 -30.44 -9.92
N ASN A 135 -9.55 -29.31 -9.65
CA ASN A 135 -10.18 -28.46 -10.66
C ASN A 135 -9.65 -27.02 -10.61
N PRO A 136 -8.53 -26.71 -11.28
CA PRO A 136 -7.96 -25.38 -11.31
C PRO A 136 -8.91 -24.29 -11.82
N ALA A 137 -9.82 -24.67 -12.74
CA ALA A 137 -10.80 -23.72 -13.28
C ALA A 137 -11.80 -23.27 -12.22
N LEU A 138 -12.23 -24.16 -11.34
CA LEU A 138 -13.11 -23.84 -10.21
C LEU A 138 -12.40 -22.93 -9.19
N VAL A 139 -11.15 -23.23 -8.86
CA VAL A 139 -10.33 -22.41 -7.96
C VAL A 139 -10.14 -21.00 -8.53
N LYS A 140 -9.87 -20.90 -9.84
CA LYS A 140 -9.79 -19.61 -10.54
C LYS A 140 -11.08 -18.81 -10.42
N GLN A 141 -12.24 -19.41 -10.65
CA GLN A 141 -13.53 -18.74 -10.52
C GLN A 141 -13.78 -18.24 -9.10
N ALA A 142 -13.46 -19.04 -8.08
CA ALA A 142 -13.56 -18.62 -6.68
C ALA A 142 -12.67 -17.40 -6.39
N ALA A 143 -11.43 -17.39 -6.88
CA ALA A 143 -10.51 -16.28 -6.74
C ALA A 143 -10.99 -15.02 -7.49
N GLU A 144 -11.57 -15.16 -8.67
CA GLU A 144 -12.14 -14.04 -9.45
C GLU A 144 -13.28 -13.36 -8.70
N VAL A 145 -14.21 -14.15 -8.12
CA VAL A 145 -15.31 -13.58 -7.31
C VAL A 145 -14.76 -12.90 -6.05
N ALA A 146 -13.85 -13.55 -5.35
CA ALA A 146 -13.22 -12.99 -4.16
C ALA A 146 -12.50 -11.65 -4.45
N ALA A 147 -11.76 -11.58 -5.56
CA ALA A 147 -11.08 -10.37 -6.00
C ALA A 147 -12.05 -9.24 -6.36
N GLN A 148 -13.15 -9.56 -7.04
CA GLN A 148 -14.20 -8.60 -7.37
C GLN A 148 -14.85 -8.03 -6.11
N GLU A 149 -15.25 -8.88 -5.17
CA GLU A 149 -15.84 -8.48 -3.90
C GLU A 149 -14.89 -7.60 -3.09
N ALA A 150 -13.63 -7.99 -2.98
CA ALA A 150 -12.59 -7.25 -2.30
C ALA A 150 -12.36 -5.87 -2.95
N ARG A 151 -12.21 -5.82 -4.28
CA ARG A 151 -12.02 -4.58 -5.02
C ARG A 151 -13.18 -3.61 -4.87
N MET A 152 -14.42 -4.11 -4.97
CA MET A 152 -15.61 -3.29 -4.77
C MET A 152 -15.76 -2.80 -3.33
N SER A 153 -15.14 -3.46 -2.38
CA SER A 153 -15.07 -3.05 -0.98
C SER A 153 -13.86 -2.13 -0.68
N GLY A 154 -13.07 -1.78 -1.71
CA GLY A 154 -11.95 -0.84 -1.65
C GLY A 154 -10.64 -1.48 -1.17
N VAL A 155 -10.48 -2.78 -1.29
CA VAL A 155 -9.18 -3.46 -1.10
C VAL A 155 -8.36 -3.30 -2.37
N GLU A 156 -7.18 -2.70 -2.24
CA GLU A 156 -6.23 -2.51 -3.34
C GLU A 156 -5.11 -3.55 -3.33
N TRP A 157 -4.85 -4.17 -2.19
CA TRP A 157 -3.77 -5.11 -1.98
C TRP A 157 -4.27 -6.36 -1.24
N THR A 158 -4.20 -7.52 -1.86
CA THR A 158 -4.47 -8.80 -1.20
C THR A 158 -3.16 -9.51 -0.83
N PHE A 159 -3.16 -10.23 0.30
CA PHE A 159 -2.04 -11.04 0.74
C PHE A 159 -2.17 -12.51 0.31
N SER A 160 -3.19 -12.84 -0.45
CA SER A 160 -3.40 -14.15 -1.06
C SER A 160 -2.98 -14.19 -2.53
N PRO A 161 -2.72 -15.37 -3.11
CA PRO A 161 -2.73 -16.70 -2.47
C PRO A 161 -1.51 -16.98 -1.62
N MET A 162 -1.64 -17.89 -0.63
CA MET A 162 -0.49 -18.46 0.04
C MET A 162 0.17 -19.46 -0.91
N ILE A 163 1.42 -19.19 -1.26
CA ILE A 163 2.20 -19.98 -2.24
C ILE A 163 3.29 -20.82 -1.58
N ASP A 164 3.24 -20.97 -0.26
CA ASP A 164 4.14 -21.85 0.48
C ASP A 164 3.82 -23.30 0.18
N VAL A 165 4.85 -24.10 -0.03
CA VAL A 165 4.74 -25.54 -0.25
C VAL A 165 4.74 -26.26 1.11
N ALA A 166 3.62 -26.84 1.49
CA ALA A 166 3.39 -27.42 2.81
C ALA A 166 3.89 -28.87 2.89
N ARG A 167 5.19 -29.09 3.00
CA ARG A 167 5.81 -30.42 3.05
C ARG A 167 5.79 -31.08 4.42
N ASP A 168 5.56 -30.33 5.48
CA ASP A 168 5.59 -30.83 6.87
C ASP A 168 4.32 -30.40 7.60
N GLY A 169 3.53 -31.38 8.04
CA GLY A 169 2.27 -31.16 8.76
C GLY A 169 2.41 -30.44 10.10
N ARG A 170 3.62 -30.28 10.64
CA ARG A 170 3.90 -29.49 11.85
C ARG A 170 3.87 -27.98 11.58
N TRP A 171 3.96 -27.55 10.33
CA TRP A 171 3.83 -26.15 9.98
C TRP A 171 2.39 -25.65 10.22
N GLY A 172 2.22 -24.66 11.08
CA GLY A 172 0.90 -24.24 11.58
C GLY A 172 -0.04 -23.61 10.55
N ARG A 173 0.45 -23.30 9.31
CA ARG A 173 -0.32 -22.68 8.23
C ARG A 173 -0.59 -23.61 7.04
N VAL A 174 -0.48 -24.91 7.22
CA VAL A 174 -0.73 -25.92 6.16
C VAL A 174 -2.09 -25.74 5.48
N SER A 175 -3.12 -25.38 6.26
CA SER A 175 -4.49 -25.20 5.75
C SER A 175 -4.66 -24.00 4.82
N GLU A 176 -3.74 -23.06 4.83
CA GLU A 176 -3.81 -21.84 4.00
C GLU A 176 -3.21 -22.04 2.61
N GLY A 177 -2.26 -22.97 2.47
CA GLY A 177 -1.63 -23.32 1.19
C GLY A 177 -2.45 -24.32 0.38
N TYR A 178 -2.03 -24.58 -0.87
CA TYR A 178 -2.71 -25.46 -1.81
C TYR A 178 -2.15 -26.89 -1.82
N GLY A 179 -1.17 -27.21 -0.98
CA GLY A 179 -0.63 -28.55 -0.86
C GLY A 179 0.89 -28.60 -0.77
N GLU A 180 1.44 -29.77 -1.11
CA GLU A 180 2.86 -30.09 -0.94
C GLU A 180 3.68 -30.06 -2.24
N ASP A 181 3.08 -29.79 -3.37
CA ASP A 181 3.68 -29.74 -4.72
C ASP A 181 3.09 -28.61 -5.59
#